data_e334be2b424a130a4bed52d295043f83
#
_entry.id   e334be2b424a130a4bed52d295043f83
#
_cell.length_a   1.000
_cell.length_b   1.000
_cell.length_c   1.000
_cell.angle_alpha   90.00
_cell.angle_beta   90.00
_cell.angle_gamma   90.00
#
_symmetry.space_group_name_H-M   'P 1'
#
loop_
_entity.id
_entity.type
_entity.pdbx_description
1 polymer ?
#
loop_
_entity_poly.entity_id
_entity_poly.type
_entity_poly.pdbx_seq_one_letter_code
_entity_poly.pdbx_strand_id
1 'polypeptide(L)'
;VYKKHSGNDFPQEPIEQMWGAIDAVFGSWMADKAVTYREIEKITGLKGTAVNIVQMVFGNKGETSGTGVCFTRDPNNGENTFYGDLLMNAQGEDVVAGIRTPIHLSELNIKMPTIYEQLCDVRLKLEKNYKDMQDIEFTVEEEKLYILQCRSGKRSPMAAFKIALDMVNEGLITREEALLRVTDKDIEGLFYPVIDSNISQDELEEKFLASGIDAVPGAAAGQIVFTAKDAEEWAANGRKVILVRRETSPEDVGGMHAAQGILTATGGKTSHAAVVARGWGKCCIVGCDAIYVDYIKKVMTIGGKEFKEGEEITINGSNGNIYQTSLSLIKPEFPDAYYTVMKWADEVRRLRVRTNADTPYDAQNGVRLGAEGIGLCRTEHMFFDTEERRLAIQEMIIADTVEHRKTALSKLLPFQREDFKGIFKAMDGKPVTIRLIDPPLHEFVPHTEHEQRQLADKIGVTYEHVNRRVERLHEANPMLGHRGCRLCISYPEILEMQVRAIIEAACECQGNGSKVFPEIMHPLVIDNKELKVLEIKTREVAEAVIAEKGVKVEYLVGTMIEVPRAALLADRIAEVAEFFSFGTNDLTQLTLGMSRDDAGRFLPDYVDERKAGVFKADPFQS
;
A
#
# COMPACT_ATOMS: atom_id res chain seq x y z
N VAL A 1 5.22 34.97 -32.40
CA VAL A 1 5.17 33.53 -32.10
C VAL A 1 4.24 32.80 -33.07
N TYR A 2 2.96 33.22 -33.21
CA TYR A 2 1.96 32.56 -34.06
C TYR A 2 2.44 32.42 -35.51
N LYS A 3 2.89 33.52 -36.15
CA LYS A 3 3.40 33.49 -37.52
C LYS A 3 4.61 32.58 -37.72
N LYS A 4 5.45 32.44 -36.68
CA LYS A 4 6.62 31.54 -36.71
C LYS A 4 6.23 30.06 -36.76
N HIS A 5 5.12 29.69 -36.11
CA HIS A 5 4.67 28.30 -36.03
C HIS A 5 3.62 27.93 -37.10
N SER A 6 2.70 28.84 -37.42
CA SER A 6 1.64 28.61 -38.40
C SER A 6 1.97 29.01 -39.84
N GLY A 7 3.01 29.85 -40.03
CA GLY A 7 3.34 30.45 -41.32
C GLY A 7 2.43 31.63 -41.71
N ASN A 8 1.36 31.87 -41.00
CA ASN A 8 0.33 32.88 -41.28
C ASN A 8 0.33 34.00 -40.24
N ASP A 9 -0.18 35.17 -40.58
CA ASP A 9 -0.48 36.19 -39.60
C ASP A 9 -1.64 35.79 -38.70
N PHE A 10 -1.65 36.28 -37.45
CA PHE A 10 -2.73 36.02 -36.53
C PHE A 10 -4.02 36.65 -37.07
N PRO A 11 -5.15 35.89 -37.15
CA PRO A 11 -6.41 36.41 -37.66
C PRO A 11 -6.87 37.66 -36.90
N GLN A 12 -7.34 38.68 -37.59
CA GLN A 12 -7.85 39.88 -36.96
C GLN A 12 -9.37 39.90 -36.82
N GLU A 13 -10.08 39.06 -37.61
CA GLU A 13 -11.52 38.94 -37.55
C GLU A 13 -11.94 38.07 -36.34
N PRO A 14 -12.80 38.56 -35.44
CA PRO A 14 -13.20 37.83 -34.21
C PRO A 14 -13.78 36.45 -34.47
N ILE A 15 -14.54 36.29 -35.54
CA ILE A 15 -15.15 35.00 -35.90
C ILE A 15 -14.10 33.97 -36.34
N GLU A 16 -13.06 34.42 -37.10
CA GLU A 16 -11.96 33.53 -37.46
C GLU A 16 -11.13 33.12 -36.25
N GLN A 17 -10.89 34.05 -35.30
CA GLN A 17 -10.24 33.75 -34.02
C GLN A 17 -11.03 32.71 -33.23
N MET A 18 -12.34 32.88 -33.15
CA MET A 18 -13.25 31.95 -32.43
C MET A 18 -13.18 30.54 -33.03
N TRP A 19 -13.29 30.42 -34.35
CA TRP A 19 -13.20 29.11 -35.02
C TRP A 19 -11.81 28.49 -34.85
N GLY A 20 -10.75 29.26 -34.96
CA GLY A 20 -9.38 28.77 -34.67
C GLY A 20 -9.20 28.30 -33.23
N ALA A 21 -9.82 28.95 -32.26
CA ALA A 21 -9.78 28.54 -30.88
C ALA A 21 -10.60 27.23 -30.64
N ILE A 22 -11.78 27.10 -31.27
CA ILE A 22 -12.59 25.88 -31.24
C ILE A 22 -11.80 24.68 -31.78
N ASP A 23 -11.17 24.84 -32.95
CA ASP A 23 -10.36 23.80 -33.56
C ASP A 23 -9.17 23.41 -32.68
N ALA A 24 -8.50 24.38 -32.05
CA ALA A 24 -7.41 24.12 -31.12
C ALA A 24 -7.86 23.31 -29.89
N VAL A 25 -9.03 23.61 -29.33
CA VAL A 25 -9.59 22.85 -28.20
C VAL A 25 -9.94 21.43 -28.60
N PHE A 26 -10.57 21.20 -29.75
CA PHE A 26 -10.84 19.85 -30.23
C PHE A 26 -9.54 19.10 -30.55
N GLY A 27 -8.56 19.75 -31.17
CA GLY A 27 -7.24 19.18 -31.46
C GLY A 27 -6.46 18.80 -30.18
N SER A 28 -6.64 19.53 -29.10
CA SER A 28 -5.96 19.26 -27.83
C SER A 28 -6.29 17.90 -27.20
N TRP A 29 -7.43 17.30 -27.59
CA TRP A 29 -7.81 15.96 -27.16
C TRP A 29 -6.76 14.90 -27.53
N MET A 30 -6.13 15.06 -28.68
CA MET A 30 -5.11 14.13 -29.21
C MET A 30 -3.68 14.60 -28.95
N ALA A 31 -3.49 15.68 -28.18
CA ALA A 31 -2.15 16.11 -27.78
C ALA A 31 -1.52 15.06 -26.84
N ASP A 32 -0.22 14.78 -27.02
CA ASP A 32 0.51 13.76 -26.26
C ASP A 32 0.29 13.89 -24.74
N LYS A 33 0.34 15.10 -24.22
CA LYS A 33 0.08 15.36 -22.79
C LYS A 33 -1.33 14.93 -22.36
N ALA A 34 -2.34 15.16 -23.17
CA ALA A 34 -3.72 14.81 -22.86
C ALA A 34 -3.96 13.30 -22.97
N VAL A 35 -3.33 12.63 -23.94
CA VAL A 35 -3.36 11.17 -24.09
C VAL A 35 -2.69 10.52 -22.89
N THR A 36 -1.47 10.91 -22.57
CA THR A 36 -0.71 10.40 -21.40
C THR A 36 -1.46 10.59 -20.08
N TYR A 37 -2.09 11.77 -19.89
CA TYR A 37 -2.89 12.02 -18.70
C TYR A 37 -4.07 11.04 -18.57
N ARG A 38 -4.81 10.80 -19.67
CA ARG A 38 -5.92 9.83 -19.66
C ARG A 38 -5.45 8.39 -19.40
N GLU A 39 -4.29 8.02 -19.93
CA GLU A 39 -3.67 6.70 -19.67
C GLU A 39 -3.30 6.53 -18.20
N ILE A 40 -2.63 7.54 -17.61
CA ILE A 40 -2.22 7.53 -16.19
C ILE A 40 -3.44 7.46 -15.27
N GLU A 41 -4.43 8.32 -15.50
CA GLU A 41 -5.64 8.39 -14.67
C GLU A 41 -6.68 7.32 -15.02
N LYS A 42 -6.38 6.42 -15.97
CA LYS A 42 -7.27 5.35 -16.44
C LYS A 42 -8.66 5.86 -16.86
N ILE A 43 -8.72 7.04 -17.46
CA ILE A 43 -9.97 7.66 -17.91
C ILE A 43 -10.42 6.97 -19.18
N THR A 44 -11.50 6.21 -19.10
CA THR A 44 -12.10 5.45 -20.23
C THR A 44 -13.55 5.89 -20.46
N GLY A 45 -14.07 5.57 -21.64
CA GLY A 45 -15.47 5.83 -21.99
C GLY A 45 -15.78 7.26 -22.46
N LEU A 46 -14.83 8.17 -22.46
CA LEU A 46 -15.00 9.51 -23.04
C LEU A 46 -14.77 9.46 -24.55
N LYS A 47 -15.63 10.18 -25.30
CA LYS A 47 -15.58 10.21 -26.76
C LYS A 47 -14.79 11.39 -27.34
N GLY A 48 -14.45 12.37 -26.51
CA GLY A 48 -13.78 13.60 -26.90
C GLY A 48 -13.96 14.71 -25.87
N THR A 49 -13.57 15.92 -26.25
CA THR A 49 -13.79 17.13 -25.44
C THR A 49 -14.99 17.94 -25.95
N ALA A 50 -15.40 18.93 -25.19
CA ALA A 50 -16.44 19.89 -25.56
C ALA A 50 -15.89 21.31 -25.51
N VAL A 51 -16.50 22.21 -26.25
CA VAL A 51 -16.15 23.64 -26.29
C VAL A 51 -17.34 24.47 -25.83
N ASN A 52 -17.11 25.31 -24.81
CA ASN A 52 -18.05 26.32 -24.37
C ASN A 52 -17.52 27.72 -24.74
N ILE A 53 -18.36 28.52 -25.37
CA ILE A 53 -18.04 29.91 -25.68
C ILE A 53 -18.70 30.78 -24.62
N VAL A 54 -17.88 31.48 -23.83
CA VAL A 54 -18.34 32.32 -22.73
C VAL A 54 -17.81 33.74 -22.89
N GLN A 55 -18.57 34.72 -22.38
CA GLN A 55 -18.09 36.08 -22.30
C GLN A 55 -16.92 36.18 -21.33
N MET A 56 -15.84 36.83 -21.74
CA MET A 56 -14.72 37.12 -20.84
C MET A 56 -15.11 38.21 -19.82
N VAL A 57 -14.59 38.05 -18.61
CA VAL A 57 -14.63 39.04 -17.54
C VAL A 57 -13.23 39.38 -17.12
N PHE A 58 -13.00 40.64 -16.70
CA PHE A 58 -11.66 41.18 -16.52
C PHE A 58 -11.43 41.64 -15.09
N GLY A 59 -10.63 40.89 -14.33
CA GLY A 59 -10.23 41.25 -12.97
C GLY A 59 -9.16 42.33 -12.88
N ASN A 60 -8.62 42.80 -14.02
CA ASN A 60 -7.56 43.79 -14.12
C ASN A 60 -8.05 45.17 -14.59
N LYS A 61 -9.27 45.57 -14.24
CA LYS A 61 -9.85 46.89 -14.55
C LYS A 61 -9.73 47.90 -13.38
N GLY A 62 -8.65 47.82 -12.61
CA GLY A 62 -8.38 48.74 -11.51
C GLY A 62 -8.72 48.16 -10.13
N GLU A 63 -8.71 49.02 -9.12
CA GLU A 63 -8.81 48.66 -7.71
C GLU A 63 -10.18 48.11 -7.28
N THR A 64 -11.21 48.23 -8.12
CA THR A 64 -12.55 47.65 -7.91
C THR A 64 -12.72 46.33 -8.63
N SER A 65 -11.63 45.77 -9.13
CA SER A 65 -11.59 44.51 -9.87
C SER A 65 -10.55 43.58 -9.29
N GLY A 66 -10.75 42.27 -9.43
CA GLY A 66 -9.83 41.25 -8.94
C GLY A 66 -10.24 39.86 -9.39
N THR A 67 -9.37 38.89 -9.13
CA THR A 67 -9.68 37.47 -9.39
C THR A 67 -9.18 36.61 -8.25
N GLY A 68 -9.84 35.48 -7.99
CA GLY A 68 -9.48 34.64 -6.88
C GLY A 68 -9.97 33.21 -6.99
N VAL A 69 -9.45 32.39 -6.09
CA VAL A 69 -9.83 31.00 -5.89
C VAL A 69 -10.20 30.82 -4.43
N CYS A 70 -11.30 30.13 -4.16
CA CYS A 70 -11.71 29.86 -2.80
C CYS A 70 -12.34 28.48 -2.65
N PHE A 71 -12.21 27.95 -1.44
CA PHE A 71 -12.78 26.68 -1.04
C PHE A 71 -13.90 26.90 -0.04
N THR A 72 -14.98 26.17 -0.16
CA THR A 72 -16.10 26.29 0.76
C THR A 72 -15.78 25.85 2.19
N ARG A 73 -14.73 25.03 2.37
CA ARG A 73 -14.12 24.62 3.65
C ARG A 73 -12.60 24.59 3.49
N ASP A 74 -11.87 24.64 4.59
CA ASP A 74 -10.41 24.51 4.54
C ASP A 74 -10.02 23.13 4.00
N PRO A 75 -9.33 23.04 2.86
CA PRO A 75 -8.92 21.78 2.26
C PRO A 75 -7.84 21.03 3.04
N ASN A 76 -7.14 21.68 3.98
CA ASN A 76 -6.04 21.08 4.74
C ASN A 76 -6.54 20.36 6.00
N ASN A 77 -7.44 20.98 6.77
CA ASN A 77 -7.91 20.47 8.05
C ASN A 77 -9.41 20.13 8.08
N GLY A 78 -10.18 20.52 7.06
CA GLY A 78 -11.62 20.27 6.93
C GLY A 78 -12.51 21.19 7.73
N GLU A 79 -11.99 22.25 8.36
CA GLU A 79 -12.79 23.21 9.10
C GLU A 79 -13.79 23.93 8.19
N ASN A 80 -14.98 24.19 8.73
CA ASN A 80 -16.05 24.92 8.02
C ASN A 80 -15.75 26.43 7.97
N THR A 81 -14.56 26.78 7.53
CA THR A 81 -14.09 28.15 7.32
C THR A 81 -14.00 28.44 5.83
N PHE A 82 -14.34 29.66 5.43
CA PHE A 82 -14.22 30.09 4.04
C PHE A 82 -12.74 30.41 3.74
N TYR A 83 -12.09 29.53 3.00
CA TYR A 83 -10.66 29.56 2.72
C TYR A 83 -10.39 29.99 1.28
N GLY A 84 -9.41 30.85 1.03
CA GLY A 84 -9.04 31.20 -0.33
C GLY A 84 -8.21 32.49 -0.43
N ASP A 85 -7.77 32.76 -1.65
CA ASP A 85 -6.89 33.86 -2.01
C ASP A 85 -7.47 34.69 -3.15
N LEU A 86 -7.14 35.98 -3.13
CA LEU A 86 -7.56 36.96 -4.11
C LEU A 86 -6.40 37.84 -4.53
N LEU A 87 -6.30 38.15 -5.81
CA LEU A 87 -5.46 39.20 -6.35
C LEU A 87 -6.31 40.37 -6.86
N MET A 88 -6.05 41.56 -6.34
CA MET A 88 -6.67 42.78 -6.83
C MET A 88 -6.00 43.24 -8.13
N ASN A 89 -6.80 43.80 -9.04
CA ASN A 89 -6.36 44.27 -10.35
C ASN A 89 -5.48 43.27 -11.09
N ALA A 90 -6.00 42.03 -11.26
CA ALA A 90 -5.29 40.86 -11.79
C ALA A 90 -6.22 39.96 -12.60
N GLN A 91 -5.64 39.17 -13.49
CA GLN A 91 -6.31 38.07 -14.20
C GLN A 91 -5.98 36.72 -13.55
N GLY A 92 -6.73 35.66 -13.90
CA GLY A 92 -6.57 34.33 -13.34
C GLY A 92 -5.16 33.74 -13.49
N GLU A 93 -4.50 34.04 -14.59
CA GLU A 93 -3.11 33.62 -14.85
C GLU A 93 -2.12 34.23 -13.85
N ASP A 94 -2.38 35.44 -13.33
CA ASP A 94 -1.52 36.10 -12.35
C ASP A 94 -1.58 35.39 -10.99
N VAL A 95 -2.72 34.79 -10.64
CA VAL A 95 -2.89 33.97 -9.41
C VAL A 95 -2.08 32.69 -9.49
N VAL A 96 -2.14 32.02 -10.64
CA VAL A 96 -1.44 30.74 -10.86
C VAL A 96 0.07 30.91 -11.05
N ALA A 97 0.48 32.05 -11.64
CA ALA A 97 1.89 32.31 -11.94
C ALA A 97 2.73 32.71 -10.72
N GLY A 98 2.13 32.98 -9.55
CA GLY A 98 2.84 33.32 -8.32
C GLY A 98 3.66 34.63 -8.37
N ILE A 99 3.41 35.51 -9.37
CA ILE A 99 4.20 36.71 -9.60
C ILE A 99 3.90 37.80 -8.56
N ARG A 100 2.72 37.77 -7.96
CA ARG A 100 2.22 38.72 -6.96
C ARG A 100 1.71 37.98 -5.75
N THR A 101 1.97 38.51 -4.55
CA THR A 101 1.44 37.94 -3.30
C THR A 101 -0.06 38.14 -3.22
N PRO A 102 -0.87 37.08 -3.16
CA PRO A 102 -2.30 37.20 -2.99
C PRO A 102 -2.66 37.69 -1.58
N ILE A 103 -3.83 38.29 -1.45
CA ILE A 103 -4.42 38.63 -0.16
C ILE A 103 -5.39 37.53 0.26
N HIS A 104 -5.44 37.27 1.55
CA HIS A 104 -6.38 36.29 2.09
C HIS A 104 -7.84 36.74 1.90
N LEU A 105 -8.72 35.79 1.63
CA LEU A 105 -10.14 36.08 1.33
C LEU A 105 -10.85 36.90 2.43
N SER A 106 -10.43 36.78 3.71
CA SER A 106 -10.93 37.61 4.80
C SER A 106 -10.71 39.11 4.61
N GLU A 107 -9.67 39.53 3.88
CA GLU A 107 -9.43 40.93 3.56
C GLU A 107 -10.43 41.47 2.53
N LEU A 108 -11.04 40.60 1.72
CA LEU A 108 -12.12 40.99 0.80
C LEU A 108 -13.32 41.56 1.55
N ASN A 109 -13.61 41.04 2.74
CA ASN A 109 -14.66 41.55 3.60
C ASN A 109 -14.44 43.01 4.01
N ILE A 110 -13.19 43.44 4.09
CA ILE A 110 -12.83 44.84 4.41
C ILE A 110 -12.85 45.71 3.14
N LYS A 111 -12.33 45.20 2.02
CA LYS A 111 -12.19 45.95 0.77
C LYS A 111 -13.47 46.02 -0.04
N MET A 112 -14.24 44.94 -0.11
CA MET A 112 -15.45 44.79 -0.88
C MET A 112 -16.49 43.97 -0.12
N PRO A 113 -17.11 44.50 0.96
CA PRO A 113 -18.03 43.74 1.83
C PRO A 113 -19.16 43.07 1.08
N THR A 114 -19.79 43.79 0.14
CA THR A 114 -20.92 43.28 -0.67
C THR A 114 -20.51 42.06 -1.53
N ILE A 115 -19.33 42.07 -2.10
CA ILE A 115 -18.80 40.94 -2.89
C ILE A 115 -18.52 39.75 -1.97
N TYR A 116 -17.93 39.98 -0.81
CA TYR A 116 -17.69 38.93 0.18
C TYR A 116 -18.99 38.26 0.65
N GLU A 117 -20.04 39.07 0.89
CA GLU A 117 -21.37 38.58 1.26
C GLU A 117 -22.00 37.71 0.15
N GLN A 118 -21.88 38.17 -1.12
CA GLN A 118 -22.33 37.39 -2.28
C GLN A 118 -21.56 36.05 -2.41
N LEU A 119 -20.23 36.05 -2.19
CA LEU A 119 -19.42 34.82 -2.20
C LEU A 119 -19.83 33.86 -1.08
N CYS A 120 -20.13 34.36 0.12
CA CYS A 120 -20.67 33.56 1.21
C CYS A 120 -21.99 32.88 0.84
N ASP A 121 -22.89 33.62 0.19
CA ASP A 121 -24.15 33.07 -0.31
C ASP A 121 -23.94 32.00 -1.39
N VAL A 122 -23.02 32.23 -2.31
CA VAL A 122 -22.64 31.26 -3.35
C VAL A 122 -22.04 29.99 -2.73
N ARG A 123 -21.13 30.14 -1.76
CA ARG A 123 -20.57 29.05 -0.97
C ARG A 123 -21.65 28.12 -0.43
N LEU A 124 -22.64 28.67 0.29
CA LEU A 124 -23.71 27.90 0.91
C LEU A 124 -24.63 27.22 -0.13
N LYS A 125 -24.93 27.91 -1.23
CA LYS A 125 -25.72 27.36 -2.33
C LYS A 125 -25.03 26.19 -3.02
N LEU A 126 -23.73 26.31 -3.27
CA LEU A 126 -22.93 25.26 -3.93
C LEU A 126 -22.78 24.03 -3.04
N GLU A 127 -22.42 24.19 -1.76
CA GLU A 127 -22.35 23.06 -0.83
C GLU A 127 -23.68 22.33 -0.70
N LYS A 128 -24.78 23.07 -0.57
CA LYS A 128 -26.12 22.49 -0.47
C LYS A 128 -26.52 21.74 -1.75
N ASN A 129 -26.17 22.28 -2.92
CA ASN A 129 -26.53 21.69 -4.20
C ASN A 129 -25.73 20.46 -4.53
N TYR A 130 -24.38 20.55 -4.37
CA TYR A 130 -23.47 19.45 -4.67
C TYR A 130 -23.27 18.49 -3.49
N LYS A 131 -23.74 18.90 -2.30
CA LYS A 131 -23.58 18.14 -1.04
C LYS A 131 -22.12 17.80 -0.73
N ASP A 132 -21.17 18.60 -1.21
CA ASP A 132 -19.74 18.39 -1.04
C ASP A 132 -18.98 19.71 -1.04
N MET A 133 -17.76 19.71 -0.43
CA MET A 133 -16.85 20.84 -0.47
C MET A 133 -16.50 21.21 -1.91
N GLN A 134 -16.60 22.49 -2.23
CA GLN A 134 -16.34 23.01 -3.57
C GLN A 134 -15.10 23.90 -3.60
N ASP A 135 -14.37 23.81 -4.70
CA ASP A 135 -13.33 24.70 -5.16
C ASP A 135 -13.99 25.66 -6.18
N ILE A 136 -13.87 26.97 -5.98
CA ILE A 136 -14.60 28.00 -6.71
C ILE A 136 -13.58 28.98 -7.29
N GLU A 137 -13.62 29.17 -8.61
CA GLU A 137 -12.90 30.25 -9.29
C GLU A 137 -13.86 31.40 -9.56
N PHE A 138 -13.44 32.61 -9.20
CA PHE A 138 -14.27 33.81 -9.37
C PHE A 138 -13.47 35.01 -9.86
N THR A 139 -14.16 35.95 -10.51
CA THR A 139 -13.62 37.25 -10.89
C THR A 139 -14.59 38.35 -10.48
N VAL A 140 -14.05 39.44 -9.99
CA VAL A 140 -14.77 40.69 -9.76
C VAL A 140 -14.36 41.67 -10.85
N GLU A 141 -15.32 42.12 -11.62
CA GLU A 141 -15.14 43.18 -12.61
C GLU A 141 -15.97 44.41 -12.21
N GLU A 142 -15.31 45.52 -11.87
CA GLU A 142 -15.97 46.76 -11.51
C GLU A 142 -17.09 46.60 -10.47
N GLU A 143 -16.75 45.98 -9.30
CA GLU A 143 -17.65 45.68 -8.18
C GLU A 143 -18.75 44.65 -8.51
N LYS A 144 -18.65 43.91 -9.61
CA LYS A 144 -19.61 42.86 -9.97
C LYS A 144 -18.94 41.49 -9.92
N LEU A 145 -19.57 40.59 -9.13
CA LEU A 145 -19.07 39.22 -8.98
C LEU A 145 -19.48 38.32 -10.15
N TYR A 146 -18.56 37.53 -10.64
CA TYR A 146 -18.76 36.46 -11.61
C TYR A 146 -18.13 35.17 -11.11
N ILE A 147 -18.90 34.10 -11.08
CA ILE A 147 -18.40 32.76 -10.79
C ILE A 147 -17.99 32.12 -12.12
N LEU A 148 -16.73 31.73 -12.23
CA LEU A 148 -16.17 31.20 -13.46
C LEU A 148 -16.29 29.68 -13.52
N GLN A 149 -15.94 29.01 -12.42
CA GLN A 149 -15.95 27.55 -12.32
C GLN A 149 -16.19 27.11 -10.87
N CYS A 150 -16.81 25.96 -10.70
CA CYS A 150 -16.79 25.20 -9.45
C CYS A 150 -16.52 23.73 -9.73
N ARG A 151 -15.86 23.07 -8.79
CA ARG A 151 -15.54 21.63 -8.84
C ARG A 151 -15.47 21.08 -7.42
N SER A 152 -15.56 19.75 -7.28
CA SER A 152 -15.30 19.12 -5.98
C SER A 152 -13.89 19.45 -5.53
N GLY A 153 -13.75 20.03 -4.33
CA GLY A 153 -12.49 20.50 -3.80
C GLY A 153 -11.57 19.33 -3.45
N LYS A 154 -10.32 19.37 -3.96
CA LYS A 154 -9.26 18.48 -3.51
C LYS A 154 -8.95 18.80 -2.05
N ARG A 155 -8.70 17.77 -1.25
CA ARG A 155 -8.54 17.91 0.21
C ARG A 155 -7.53 16.92 0.75
N SER A 156 -6.98 17.21 1.91
CA SER A 156 -6.12 16.28 2.62
C SER A 156 -6.91 15.07 3.15
N PRO A 157 -6.27 13.94 3.43
CA PRO A 157 -6.91 12.79 4.07
C PRO A 157 -7.61 13.15 5.39
N MET A 158 -6.99 13.96 6.24
CA MET A 158 -7.60 14.44 7.48
C MET A 158 -8.87 15.26 7.24
N ALA A 159 -8.81 16.18 6.27
CA ALA A 159 -9.95 17.00 5.89
C ALA A 159 -11.09 16.16 5.32
N ALA A 160 -10.81 15.08 4.57
CA ALA A 160 -11.84 14.21 4.02
C ALA A 160 -12.74 13.61 5.11
N PHE A 161 -12.15 13.06 6.18
CA PHE A 161 -12.90 12.52 7.32
C PHE A 161 -13.65 13.59 8.10
N LYS A 162 -13.01 14.73 8.35
CA LYS A 162 -13.62 15.85 9.09
C LYS A 162 -14.83 16.42 8.33
N ILE A 163 -14.70 16.66 7.04
CA ILE A 163 -15.76 17.18 6.18
C ILE A 163 -16.93 16.18 6.11
N ALA A 164 -16.65 14.89 5.93
CA ALA A 164 -17.68 13.86 5.89
C ALA A 164 -18.48 13.82 7.20
N LEU A 165 -17.82 13.88 8.36
CA LEU A 165 -18.47 13.92 9.68
C LEU A 165 -19.30 15.19 9.85
N ASP A 166 -18.73 16.35 9.56
CA ASP A 166 -19.39 17.64 9.76
C ASP A 166 -20.63 17.78 8.86
N MET A 167 -20.54 17.36 7.60
CA MET A 167 -21.69 17.41 6.69
C MET A 167 -22.84 16.50 7.11
N VAL A 168 -22.57 15.36 7.76
CA VAL A 168 -23.61 14.53 8.38
C VAL A 168 -24.24 15.26 9.57
N ASN A 169 -23.43 15.85 10.44
CA ASN A 169 -23.90 16.58 11.62
C ASN A 169 -24.73 17.83 11.24
N GLU A 170 -24.38 18.47 10.13
CA GLU A 170 -25.12 19.61 9.55
C GLU A 170 -26.37 19.18 8.78
N GLY A 171 -26.62 17.89 8.59
CA GLY A 171 -27.75 17.34 7.86
C GLY A 171 -27.72 17.55 6.35
N LEU A 172 -26.53 17.80 5.78
CA LEU A 172 -26.32 17.97 4.33
C LEU A 172 -26.28 16.63 3.60
N ILE A 173 -25.72 15.60 4.25
CA ILE A 173 -25.59 14.24 3.71
C ILE A 173 -25.98 13.19 4.74
N THR A 174 -26.27 11.98 4.27
CA THR A 174 -26.49 10.82 5.15
C THR A 174 -25.17 10.17 5.55
N ARG A 175 -25.17 9.24 6.53
CA ARG A 175 -23.99 8.47 6.92
C ARG A 175 -23.50 7.59 5.77
N GLU A 176 -24.42 7.02 5.00
CA GLU A 176 -24.10 6.20 3.83
C GLU A 176 -23.46 7.03 2.72
N GLU A 177 -23.97 8.25 2.47
CA GLU A 177 -23.35 9.19 1.53
C GLU A 177 -21.95 9.60 2.00
N ALA A 178 -21.73 9.79 3.30
CA ALA A 178 -20.41 10.09 3.88
C ALA A 178 -19.41 8.94 3.67
N LEU A 179 -19.84 7.69 3.89
CA LEU A 179 -19.00 6.50 3.67
C LEU A 179 -18.56 6.35 2.20
N LEU A 180 -19.40 6.73 1.25
CA LEU A 180 -19.07 6.69 -0.18
C LEU A 180 -18.06 7.78 -0.62
N ARG A 181 -17.82 8.79 0.21
CA ARG A 181 -16.93 9.92 -0.10
C ARG A 181 -15.53 9.74 0.42
N VAL A 182 -15.36 8.98 1.48
CA VAL A 182 -14.04 8.63 2.02
C VAL A 182 -13.51 7.44 1.25
N THR A 183 -12.35 7.61 0.64
CA THR A 183 -11.73 6.61 -0.22
C THR A 183 -10.65 5.81 0.52
N ASP A 184 -10.22 4.70 -0.08
CA ASP A 184 -9.05 3.93 0.36
C ASP A 184 -7.78 4.79 0.43
N LYS A 185 -7.58 5.70 -0.54
CA LYS A 185 -6.46 6.65 -0.55
C LYS A 185 -6.47 7.61 0.65
N ASP A 186 -7.66 8.05 1.07
CA ASP A 186 -7.79 8.89 2.26
C ASP A 186 -7.42 8.12 3.53
N ILE A 187 -7.79 6.83 3.61
CA ILE A 187 -7.39 5.96 4.71
C ILE A 187 -5.88 5.75 4.71
N GLU A 188 -5.31 5.35 3.56
CA GLU A 188 -3.86 5.14 3.43
C GLU A 188 -3.06 6.37 3.82
N GLY A 189 -3.50 7.56 3.41
CA GLY A 189 -2.85 8.83 3.70
C GLY A 189 -2.71 9.14 5.20
N LEU A 190 -3.53 8.53 6.08
CA LEU A 190 -3.43 8.70 7.52
C LEU A 190 -2.32 7.85 8.18
N PHE A 191 -1.76 6.87 7.48
CA PHE A 191 -0.74 5.98 8.05
C PHE A 191 0.69 6.48 7.87
N TYR A 192 0.92 7.37 6.91
CA TYR A 192 2.26 7.80 6.50
C TYR A 192 2.56 9.23 6.94
N PRO A 193 3.82 9.54 7.28
CA PRO A 193 4.25 10.92 7.48
C PRO A 193 3.97 11.74 6.21
N VAL A 194 3.57 12.97 6.40
CA VAL A 194 3.32 13.94 5.32
C VAL A 194 4.17 15.19 5.53
N ILE A 195 4.43 15.93 4.46
CA ILE A 195 5.08 17.24 4.57
C ILE A 195 4.15 18.17 5.36
N ASP A 196 4.73 18.95 6.29
CA ASP A 196 3.98 19.87 7.13
C ASP A 196 3.21 20.88 6.27
N SER A 197 1.91 20.96 6.47
CA SER A 197 1.02 21.88 5.73
C SER A 197 1.29 23.37 6.00
N ASN A 198 2.10 23.69 7.03
CA ASN A 198 2.52 25.05 7.28
C ASN A 198 3.62 25.53 6.31
N ILE A 199 4.22 24.62 5.53
CA ILE A 199 5.17 24.98 4.46
C ILE A 199 4.36 25.52 3.29
N SER A 200 4.69 26.75 2.85
CA SER A 200 3.95 27.40 1.76
C SER A 200 4.18 26.70 0.41
N GLN A 201 3.22 26.83 -0.49
CA GLN A 201 3.35 26.29 -1.84
C GLN A 201 4.57 26.90 -2.58
N ASP A 202 4.81 28.19 -2.40
CA ASP A 202 5.96 28.88 -3.00
C ASP A 202 7.29 28.26 -2.52
N GLU A 203 7.40 27.93 -1.23
CA GLU A 203 8.58 27.26 -0.68
C GLU A 203 8.76 25.85 -1.24
N LEU A 204 7.67 25.11 -1.45
CA LEU A 204 7.72 23.79 -2.07
C LEU A 204 8.15 23.88 -3.54
N GLU A 205 7.68 24.88 -4.28
CA GLU A 205 8.07 25.09 -5.68
C GLU A 205 9.54 25.52 -5.82
N GLU A 206 10.04 26.39 -4.93
CA GLU A 206 11.45 26.79 -4.90
C GLU A 206 12.38 25.59 -4.64
N LYS A 207 11.97 24.68 -3.76
CA LYS A 207 12.76 23.51 -3.36
C LYS A 207 12.53 22.28 -4.24
N PHE A 208 11.60 22.32 -5.17
CA PHE A 208 11.31 21.22 -6.07
C PHE A 208 12.50 20.89 -6.97
N LEU A 209 12.83 19.61 -7.11
CA LEU A 209 13.93 19.13 -7.94
C LEU A 209 13.45 18.36 -9.17
N ALA A 210 12.61 17.36 -8.96
CA ALA A 210 12.08 16.49 -10.02
C ALA A 210 10.94 15.63 -9.48
N SER A 211 10.28 14.89 -10.38
CA SER A 211 9.29 13.88 -10.03
C SER A 211 9.68 12.52 -10.58
N GLY A 212 9.36 11.47 -9.83
CA GLY A 212 9.40 10.08 -10.26
C GLY A 212 8.04 9.41 -10.10
N ILE A 213 8.01 8.08 -10.20
CA ILE A 213 6.80 7.28 -10.04
C ILE A 213 6.53 7.09 -8.54
N ASP A 214 5.34 7.44 -8.10
CA ASP A 214 4.79 7.24 -6.76
C ASP A 214 4.57 5.75 -6.47
N ALA A 215 5.54 5.10 -5.84
CA ALA A 215 5.51 3.65 -5.61
C ALA A 215 4.94 3.26 -4.25
N VAL A 216 5.33 3.99 -3.18
CA VAL A 216 4.77 3.84 -1.83
C VAL A 216 4.54 5.22 -1.25
N PRO A 217 3.31 5.50 -0.74
CA PRO A 217 2.92 6.82 -0.26
C PRO A 217 3.70 7.27 0.98
N GLY A 218 3.45 8.52 1.39
CA GLY A 218 4.10 9.18 2.52
C GLY A 218 5.27 10.06 2.12
N ALA A 219 5.81 10.78 3.09
CA ALA A 219 7.00 11.60 2.91
C ALA A 219 8.15 11.09 3.78
N ALA A 220 9.37 11.20 3.28
CA ALA A 220 10.58 10.89 4.03
C ALA A 220 11.64 11.96 3.78
N ALA A 221 12.33 12.37 4.82
CA ALA A 221 13.43 13.33 4.78
C ALA A 221 14.68 12.72 5.41
N GLY A 222 15.83 12.99 4.82
CA GLY A 222 17.10 12.50 5.35
C GLY A 222 18.28 12.75 4.44
N GLN A 223 19.43 12.31 4.90
CA GLN A 223 20.71 12.43 4.20
C GLN A 223 20.82 11.38 3.09
N ILE A 224 21.30 11.80 1.94
CA ILE A 224 21.55 10.91 0.80
C ILE A 224 22.64 9.91 1.14
N VAL A 225 22.38 8.64 0.88
CA VAL A 225 23.39 7.57 0.86
C VAL A 225 23.21 6.72 -0.41
N PHE A 226 24.33 6.21 -0.93
CA PHE A 226 24.33 5.52 -2.22
C PHE A 226 24.54 4.00 -2.12
N THR A 227 24.87 3.48 -0.94
CA THR A 227 25.05 2.05 -0.73
C THR A 227 24.20 1.55 0.43
N ALA A 228 23.79 0.28 0.38
CA ALA A 228 23.08 -0.37 1.47
C ALA A 228 23.88 -0.34 2.77
N LYS A 229 25.19 -0.58 2.67
CA LYS A 229 26.10 -0.57 3.82
C LYS A 229 26.16 0.80 4.50
N ASP A 230 26.29 1.90 3.72
CA ASP A 230 26.29 3.26 4.27
C ASP A 230 24.92 3.57 4.92
N ALA A 231 23.81 3.11 4.33
CA ALA A 231 22.49 3.28 4.92
C ALA A 231 22.38 2.59 6.30
N GLU A 232 22.84 1.35 6.42
CA GLU A 232 22.84 0.60 7.67
C GLU A 232 23.73 1.25 8.73
N GLU A 233 24.96 1.61 8.36
CA GLU A 233 25.94 2.22 9.26
C GLU A 233 25.46 3.59 9.76
N TRP A 234 24.95 4.44 8.88
CA TRP A 234 24.49 5.77 9.26
C TRP A 234 23.21 5.72 10.09
N ALA A 235 22.27 4.83 9.75
CA ALA A 235 21.05 4.63 10.52
C ALA A 235 21.36 4.08 11.92
N ALA A 236 22.30 3.14 12.05
CA ALA A 236 22.76 2.64 13.35
C ALA A 236 23.37 3.73 14.23
N ASN A 237 23.95 4.79 13.63
CA ASN A 237 24.45 5.99 14.30
C ASN A 237 23.37 7.06 14.53
N GLY A 238 22.08 6.73 14.36
CA GLY A 238 20.95 7.62 14.61
C GLY A 238 20.68 8.67 13.51
N ARG A 239 21.32 8.57 12.35
CA ARG A 239 21.07 9.47 11.23
C ARG A 239 19.85 9.01 10.45
N LYS A 240 19.05 9.95 9.98
CA LYS A 240 17.97 9.69 9.02
C LYS A 240 18.56 9.70 7.61
N VAL A 241 18.39 8.63 6.87
CA VAL A 241 18.99 8.49 5.54
C VAL A 241 17.93 8.17 4.47
N ILE A 242 18.16 8.66 3.26
CA ILE A 242 17.43 8.28 2.03
C ILE A 242 18.40 7.47 1.17
N LEU A 243 18.04 6.22 0.89
CA LEU A 243 18.82 5.36 0.02
C LEU A 243 18.52 5.71 -1.45
N VAL A 244 19.53 6.23 -2.15
CA VAL A 244 19.43 6.60 -3.55
C VAL A 244 20.20 5.62 -4.40
N ARG A 245 19.52 4.96 -5.34
CA ARG A 245 20.11 3.95 -6.22
C ARG A 245 19.70 4.20 -7.67
N ARG A 246 20.47 3.66 -8.62
CA ARG A 246 19.98 3.54 -9.99
C ARG A 246 18.81 2.56 -10.03
N GLU A 247 19.01 1.40 -9.43
CA GLU A 247 18.04 0.34 -9.19
C GLU A 247 18.45 -0.42 -7.93
N THR A 248 17.54 -1.12 -7.26
CA THR A 248 17.86 -1.96 -6.10
C THR A 248 17.90 -3.43 -6.47
N SER A 249 18.70 -4.17 -5.73
CA SER A 249 18.84 -5.63 -5.81
C SER A 249 18.52 -6.28 -4.45
N PRO A 250 18.38 -7.62 -4.38
CA PRO A 250 18.20 -8.32 -3.10
C PRO A 250 19.31 -8.06 -2.08
N GLU A 251 20.50 -7.69 -2.53
CA GLU A 251 21.63 -7.33 -1.65
C GLU A 251 21.44 -5.98 -0.95
N ASP A 252 20.56 -5.13 -1.47
CA ASP A 252 20.27 -3.81 -0.89
C ASP A 252 19.22 -3.84 0.25
N VAL A 253 18.61 -5.01 0.52
CA VAL A 253 17.46 -5.16 1.45
C VAL A 253 17.76 -4.61 2.85
N GLY A 254 18.96 -4.87 3.41
CA GLY A 254 19.36 -4.35 4.72
C GLY A 254 19.37 -2.81 4.75
N GLY A 255 20.00 -2.20 3.75
CA GLY A 255 20.05 -0.74 3.62
C GLY A 255 18.69 -0.11 3.33
N MET A 256 17.86 -0.75 2.52
CA MET A 256 16.48 -0.33 2.29
C MET A 256 15.66 -0.36 3.58
N HIS A 257 15.87 -1.37 4.41
CA HIS A 257 15.20 -1.47 5.72
C HIS A 257 15.67 -0.39 6.69
N ALA A 258 16.95 -0.05 6.69
CA ALA A 258 17.52 0.97 7.57
C ALA A 258 17.12 2.40 7.15
N ALA A 259 16.94 2.67 5.85
CA ALA A 259 16.59 3.99 5.33
C ALA A 259 15.18 4.45 5.73
N GLN A 260 14.98 5.78 5.80
CA GLN A 260 13.66 6.39 5.99
C GLN A 260 12.82 6.32 4.69
N GLY A 261 13.47 6.35 3.55
CA GLY A 261 12.83 6.25 2.25
C GLY A 261 13.81 5.80 1.17
N ILE A 262 13.27 5.40 0.03
CA ILE A 262 13.99 4.83 -1.09
C ILE A 262 13.69 5.61 -2.35
N LEU A 263 14.73 5.95 -3.10
CA LEU A 263 14.65 6.69 -4.34
C LEU A 263 15.47 5.99 -5.43
N THR A 264 14.83 5.64 -6.56
CA THR A 264 15.55 5.02 -7.67
C THR A 264 15.38 5.77 -8.98
N ALA A 265 16.46 5.78 -9.78
CA ALA A 265 16.45 6.38 -11.11
C ALA A 265 15.62 5.55 -12.10
N THR A 266 15.64 4.24 -11.97
CA THR A 266 14.91 3.31 -12.85
C THR A 266 13.93 2.45 -12.06
N GLY A 267 13.03 1.76 -12.77
CA GLY A 267 12.04 0.86 -12.18
C GLY A 267 10.61 1.42 -12.22
N GLY A 268 9.64 0.55 -12.06
CA GLY A 268 8.22 0.86 -11.99
C GLY A 268 7.60 0.45 -10.66
N LYS A 269 6.28 0.55 -10.53
CA LYS A 269 5.52 0.17 -9.31
C LYS A 269 5.64 -1.31 -8.92
N THR A 270 6.15 -2.15 -9.81
CA THR A 270 6.42 -3.59 -9.60
C THR A 270 7.91 -3.91 -9.46
N SER A 271 8.79 -2.91 -9.47
CA SER A 271 10.23 -3.11 -9.28
C SER A 271 10.56 -3.64 -7.88
N HIS A 272 11.73 -4.24 -7.72
CA HIS A 272 12.21 -4.73 -6.43
C HIS A 272 12.13 -3.64 -5.33
N ALA A 273 12.57 -2.42 -5.64
CA ALA A 273 12.48 -1.29 -4.71
C ALA A 273 11.04 -1.03 -4.24
N ALA A 274 10.10 -0.98 -5.17
CA ALA A 274 8.70 -0.70 -4.89
C ALA A 274 8.02 -1.81 -4.08
N VAL A 275 8.27 -3.07 -4.43
CA VAL A 275 7.65 -4.24 -3.76
C VAL A 275 8.16 -4.36 -2.32
N VAL A 276 9.47 -4.29 -2.11
CA VAL A 276 10.07 -4.40 -0.78
C VAL A 276 9.69 -3.21 0.11
N ALA A 277 9.77 -1.99 -0.42
CA ALA A 277 9.36 -0.78 0.32
C ALA A 277 7.89 -0.83 0.73
N ARG A 278 7.00 -1.33 -0.14
CA ARG A 278 5.58 -1.50 0.15
C ARG A 278 5.34 -2.50 1.27
N GLY A 279 6.07 -3.61 1.29
CA GLY A 279 5.99 -4.60 2.37
C GLY A 279 6.30 -4.02 3.75
N TRP A 280 7.13 -2.98 3.81
CA TRP A 280 7.50 -2.32 5.08
C TRP A 280 6.80 -0.99 5.32
N GLY A 281 5.95 -0.53 4.41
CA GLY A 281 5.31 0.78 4.52
C GLY A 281 6.31 1.95 4.48
N LYS A 282 7.39 1.83 3.71
CA LYS A 282 8.42 2.87 3.58
C LYS A 282 8.20 3.70 2.33
N CYS A 283 8.24 5.01 2.47
CA CYS A 283 8.16 5.96 1.36
C CYS A 283 9.13 5.56 0.24
N CYS A 284 8.60 5.42 -0.98
CA CYS A 284 9.40 5.01 -2.12
C CYS A 284 8.99 5.74 -3.40
N ILE A 285 9.98 6.31 -4.07
CA ILE A 285 9.86 6.85 -5.42
C ILE A 285 10.78 6.05 -6.33
N VAL A 286 10.26 5.60 -7.47
CA VAL A 286 11.01 4.84 -8.47
C VAL A 286 10.93 5.50 -9.84
N GLY A 287 11.80 5.10 -10.78
CA GLY A 287 11.72 5.58 -12.17
C GLY A 287 11.86 7.08 -12.32
N CYS A 288 12.69 7.72 -11.51
CA CYS A 288 12.99 9.15 -11.67
C CYS A 288 14.14 9.33 -12.68
N ASP A 289 13.80 9.41 -13.96
CA ASP A 289 14.76 9.54 -15.08
C ASP A 289 15.65 10.80 -15.00
N ALA A 290 15.25 11.78 -14.21
CA ALA A 290 16.03 12.99 -13.96
C ALA A 290 17.24 12.76 -13.06
N ILE A 291 17.39 11.56 -12.47
CA ILE A 291 18.47 11.24 -11.55
C ILE A 291 19.59 10.49 -12.27
N TYR A 292 20.81 10.99 -12.08
CA TYR A 292 22.04 10.27 -12.41
C TYR A 292 22.88 10.08 -11.15
N VAL A 293 23.32 8.84 -10.87
CA VAL A 293 24.13 8.50 -9.70
C VAL A 293 25.53 8.10 -10.12
N ASP A 294 26.54 8.84 -9.65
CA ASP A 294 27.96 8.48 -9.76
C ASP A 294 28.44 7.86 -8.43
N TYR A 295 28.48 6.52 -8.39
CA TYR A 295 28.87 5.77 -7.18
C TYR A 295 30.33 5.98 -6.78
N ILE A 296 31.21 6.31 -7.74
CA ILE A 296 32.65 6.49 -7.48
C ILE A 296 32.88 7.82 -6.77
N LYS A 297 32.23 8.87 -7.26
CA LYS A 297 32.31 10.22 -6.67
C LYS A 297 31.35 10.39 -5.49
N LYS A 298 30.44 9.43 -5.29
CA LYS A 298 29.34 9.51 -4.31
C LYS A 298 28.51 10.80 -4.49
N VAL A 299 27.97 10.97 -5.70
CA VAL A 299 27.22 12.17 -6.11
C VAL A 299 26.00 11.76 -6.89
N MET A 300 24.88 12.45 -6.62
CA MET A 300 23.66 12.41 -7.40
C MET A 300 23.48 13.74 -8.17
N THR A 301 23.19 13.66 -9.46
CA THR A 301 22.74 14.83 -10.23
C THR A 301 21.23 14.72 -10.46
N ILE A 302 20.47 15.76 -10.13
CA ILE A 302 19.01 15.83 -10.29
C ILE A 302 18.60 17.28 -10.57
N GLY A 303 17.70 17.50 -11.51
CA GLY A 303 17.23 18.85 -11.85
C GLY A 303 18.33 19.83 -12.23
N GLY A 304 19.45 19.33 -12.76
CA GLY A 304 20.64 20.14 -13.11
C GLY A 304 21.50 20.56 -11.91
N LYS A 305 21.20 20.10 -10.71
CA LYS A 305 21.97 20.32 -9.47
C LYS A 305 22.71 19.04 -9.07
N GLU A 306 23.85 19.21 -8.42
CA GLU A 306 24.69 18.11 -7.92
C GLU A 306 24.56 18.03 -6.39
N PHE A 307 24.31 16.82 -5.87
CA PHE A 307 24.17 16.52 -4.44
C PHE A 307 25.18 15.44 -4.04
N LYS A 308 25.94 15.72 -3.00
CA LYS A 308 26.91 14.77 -2.42
C LYS A 308 26.26 13.88 -1.39
N GLU A 309 26.91 12.77 -1.11
CA GLU A 309 26.54 11.91 0.01
C GLU A 309 26.51 12.73 1.32
N GLY A 310 25.45 12.58 2.10
CA GLY A 310 25.23 13.31 3.35
C GLY A 310 24.45 14.61 3.20
N GLU A 311 24.22 15.11 1.99
CA GLU A 311 23.31 16.24 1.79
C GLU A 311 21.86 15.80 1.95
N GLU A 312 20.99 16.70 2.37
CA GLU A 312 19.61 16.38 2.74
C GLU A 312 18.64 16.58 1.59
N ILE A 313 17.73 15.63 1.45
CA ILE A 313 16.58 15.72 0.55
C ILE A 313 15.31 15.27 1.25
N THR A 314 14.17 15.68 0.70
CA THR A 314 12.85 15.14 1.05
C THR A 314 12.22 14.51 -0.17
N ILE A 315 11.68 13.31 0.00
CA ILE A 315 10.89 12.62 -1.01
C ILE A 315 9.44 12.50 -0.56
N ASN A 316 8.51 12.72 -1.48
CA ASN A 316 7.08 12.55 -1.25
C ASN A 316 6.54 11.45 -2.15
N GLY A 317 6.46 10.23 -1.63
CA GLY A 317 5.99 9.06 -2.34
C GLY A 317 4.49 9.07 -2.65
N SER A 318 3.72 10.02 -2.10
CA SER A 318 2.29 10.16 -2.41
C SER A 318 2.03 10.84 -3.76
N ASN A 319 3.00 11.63 -4.24
CA ASN A 319 2.90 12.33 -5.53
C ASN A 319 4.16 12.22 -6.40
N GLY A 320 5.15 11.48 -5.95
CA GLY A 320 6.41 11.27 -6.67
C GLY A 320 7.41 12.43 -6.62
N ASN A 321 7.14 13.51 -5.89
CA ASN A 321 7.96 14.71 -5.87
C ASN A 321 9.18 14.60 -4.96
N ILE A 322 10.28 15.21 -5.40
CA ILE A 322 11.56 15.26 -4.70
C ILE A 322 11.93 16.72 -4.47
N TYR A 323 12.32 17.03 -3.24
CA TYR A 323 12.64 18.39 -2.81
C TYR A 323 14.06 18.48 -2.26
N GLN A 324 14.72 19.60 -2.52
CA GLN A 324 15.99 19.96 -1.91
C GLN A 324 15.79 20.23 -0.42
N THR A 325 16.71 19.77 0.43
CA THR A 325 16.72 19.92 1.89
C THR A 325 15.76 19.00 2.65
N SER A 326 15.93 18.95 3.96
CA SER A 326 15.03 18.26 4.87
C SER A 326 13.85 19.16 5.22
N LEU A 327 12.68 18.85 4.67
CA LEU A 327 11.44 19.54 5.01
C LEU A 327 10.87 19.00 6.33
N SER A 328 10.11 19.83 7.05
CA SER A 328 9.37 19.39 8.23
C SER A 328 8.31 18.37 7.85
N LEU A 329 8.30 17.23 8.55
CA LEU A 329 7.33 16.16 8.38
C LEU A 329 6.48 16.02 9.64
N ILE A 330 5.18 15.84 9.46
CA ILE A 330 4.26 15.50 10.54
C ILE A 330 3.78 14.06 10.34
N LYS A 331 3.69 13.31 11.45
CA LYS A 331 3.01 12.01 11.46
C LYS A 331 1.54 12.28 11.74
N PRO A 332 0.62 11.98 10.82
CA PRO A 332 -0.79 12.16 11.08
C PRO A 332 -1.23 11.32 12.27
N GLU A 333 -1.92 11.93 13.22
CA GLU A 333 -2.70 11.20 14.21
C GLU A 333 -4.07 10.91 13.58
N PHE A 334 -4.66 9.77 13.91
CA PHE A 334 -6.01 9.47 13.44
C PHE A 334 -6.99 10.47 14.07
N PRO A 335 -7.68 11.30 13.28
CA PRO A 335 -8.63 12.26 13.82
C PRO A 335 -9.85 11.53 14.44
N ASP A 336 -10.50 12.12 15.43
CA ASP A 336 -11.74 11.57 16.02
C ASP A 336 -12.82 11.28 14.96
N ALA A 337 -12.82 12.07 13.90
CA ALA A 337 -13.68 11.87 12.74
C ALA A 337 -13.46 10.50 12.07
N TYR A 338 -12.21 10.03 11.98
CA TYR A 338 -11.88 8.70 11.46
C TYR A 338 -12.60 7.60 12.23
N TYR A 339 -12.46 7.61 13.57
CA TYR A 339 -13.10 6.57 14.40
C TYR A 339 -14.62 6.59 14.29
N THR A 340 -15.20 7.78 14.17
CA THR A 340 -16.65 7.92 14.00
C THR A 340 -17.13 7.37 12.66
N VAL A 341 -16.45 7.72 11.57
CA VAL A 341 -16.78 7.23 10.22
C VAL A 341 -16.56 5.71 10.13
N MET A 342 -15.47 5.19 10.70
CA MET A 342 -15.23 3.74 10.75
C MET A 342 -16.29 3.00 11.53
N LYS A 343 -16.80 3.59 12.63
CA LYS A 343 -17.94 3.01 13.35
C LYS A 343 -19.20 2.93 12.49
N TRP A 344 -19.50 3.96 11.69
CA TRP A 344 -20.62 3.89 10.74
C TRP A 344 -20.41 2.79 9.68
N ALA A 345 -19.18 2.63 9.20
CA ALA A 345 -18.84 1.52 8.30
C ALA A 345 -19.11 0.16 8.95
N ASP A 346 -18.73 -0.01 10.22
CA ASP A 346 -18.98 -1.25 10.99
C ASP A 346 -20.48 -1.54 11.20
N GLU A 347 -21.33 -0.51 11.29
CA GLU A 347 -22.78 -0.65 11.44
C GLU A 347 -23.45 -1.16 10.15
N VAL A 348 -22.90 -0.86 8.97
CA VAL A 348 -23.53 -1.21 7.67
C VAL A 348 -22.86 -2.39 6.95
N ARG A 349 -21.59 -2.66 7.23
CA ARG A 349 -20.88 -3.77 6.58
C ARG A 349 -21.42 -5.14 7.01
N ARG A 350 -21.45 -6.06 6.07
CA ARG A 350 -21.83 -7.46 6.33
C ARG A 350 -20.64 -8.35 6.65
N LEU A 351 -19.53 -8.12 5.95
CA LEU A 351 -18.31 -8.92 6.11
C LEU A 351 -17.45 -8.39 7.25
N ARG A 352 -16.75 -9.31 7.89
CA ARG A 352 -15.73 -8.99 8.90
C ARG A 352 -14.36 -8.86 8.26
N VAL A 353 -13.47 -8.11 8.89
CA VAL A 353 -12.09 -7.92 8.44
C VAL A 353 -11.15 -8.71 9.32
N ARG A 354 -10.36 -9.60 8.71
CA ARG A 354 -9.29 -10.36 9.37
C ARG A 354 -7.95 -9.91 8.83
N THR A 355 -6.94 -9.83 9.70
CA THR A 355 -5.58 -9.48 9.33
C THR A 355 -4.72 -10.71 9.07
N ASN A 356 -3.60 -10.55 8.38
CA ASN A 356 -2.50 -11.51 8.41
C ASN A 356 -1.57 -11.13 9.58
N ALA A 357 -1.22 -12.10 10.41
CA ALA A 357 -0.30 -11.89 11.52
C ALA A 357 0.40 -13.19 11.87
N ASP A 358 1.72 -13.16 11.91
CA ASP A 358 2.58 -14.32 12.16
C ASP A 358 3.27 -14.22 13.53
N THR A 359 3.21 -13.05 14.17
CA THR A 359 3.80 -12.77 15.50
C THR A 359 2.76 -12.17 16.46
N PRO A 360 2.99 -12.28 17.80
CA PRO A 360 2.16 -11.59 18.78
C PRO A 360 2.11 -10.06 18.58
N TYR A 361 3.19 -9.46 18.12
CA TYR A 361 3.28 -8.03 17.81
C TYR A 361 2.35 -7.64 16.66
N ASP A 362 2.38 -8.39 15.56
CA ASP A 362 1.50 -8.17 14.41
C ASP A 362 0.02 -8.32 14.81
N ALA A 363 -0.28 -9.34 15.61
CA ALA A 363 -1.63 -9.58 16.13
C ALA A 363 -2.14 -8.40 16.97
N GLN A 364 -1.31 -7.86 17.88
CA GLN A 364 -1.65 -6.68 18.69
C GLN A 364 -1.89 -5.45 17.81
N ASN A 365 -1.01 -5.22 16.82
CA ASN A 365 -1.19 -4.12 15.87
C ASN A 365 -2.46 -4.28 15.06
N GLY A 366 -2.76 -5.49 14.58
CA GLY A 366 -4.00 -5.80 13.88
C GLY A 366 -5.23 -5.45 14.71
N VAL A 367 -5.27 -5.87 15.98
CA VAL A 367 -6.38 -5.54 16.89
C VAL A 367 -6.50 -4.04 17.12
N ARG A 368 -5.37 -3.35 17.33
CA ARG A 368 -5.34 -1.89 17.49
C ARG A 368 -5.93 -1.15 16.27
N LEU A 369 -5.73 -1.71 15.08
CA LEU A 369 -6.24 -1.17 13.83
C LEU A 369 -7.67 -1.65 13.49
N GLY A 370 -8.30 -2.44 14.36
CA GLY A 370 -9.69 -2.87 14.22
C GLY A 370 -9.89 -4.24 13.59
N ALA A 371 -8.86 -5.08 13.49
CA ALA A 371 -9.02 -6.45 13.00
C ALA A 371 -9.90 -7.29 13.93
N GLU A 372 -10.79 -8.08 13.34
CA GLU A 372 -11.76 -8.92 14.04
C GLU A 372 -11.34 -10.40 14.11
N GLY A 373 -10.16 -10.70 13.63
CA GLY A 373 -9.56 -12.04 13.63
C GLY A 373 -8.26 -12.06 12.84
N ILE A 374 -7.59 -13.19 12.87
CA ILE A 374 -6.48 -13.50 11.96
C ILE A 374 -7.03 -14.38 10.83
N GLY A 375 -6.87 -13.94 9.59
CA GLY A 375 -7.24 -14.68 8.39
C GLY A 375 -6.15 -15.63 7.89
N LEU A 376 -4.89 -15.30 8.20
CA LEU A 376 -3.74 -16.13 7.90
C LEU A 376 -2.62 -15.90 8.92
N CYS A 377 -2.25 -16.96 9.64
CA CYS A 377 -1.02 -17.07 10.39
C CYS A 377 -0.18 -18.17 9.73
N ARG A 378 1.03 -17.82 9.28
CA ARG A 378 1.96 -18.73 8.59
C ARG A 378 2.93 -19.33 9.59
N THR A 379 2.83 -20.62 9.82
CA THR A 379 3.65 -21.31 10.82
C THR A 379 5.12 -21.41 10.43
N GLU A 380 5.44 -21.38 9.15
CA GLU A 380 6.81 -21.43 8.64
C GLU A 380 7.65 -20.22 9.06
N HIS A 381 7.06 -19.03 9.17
CA HIS A 381 7.78 -17.83 9.58
C HIS A 381 8.33 -17.93 11.02
N MET A 382 7.64 -18.70 11.87
CA MET A 382 8.07 -18.93 13.26
C MET A 382 9.39 -19.70 13.37
N PHE A 383 9.78 -20.44 12.32
CA PHE A 383 11.02 -21.23 12.33
C PHE A 383 12.28 -20.39 12.07
N PHE A 384 12.14 -19.17 11.57
CA PHE A 384 13.27 -18.32 11.20
C PHE A 384 13.65 -17.28 12.25
N ASP A 385 12.87 -17.13 13.30
CA ASP A 385 13.01 -16.07 14.30
C ASP A 385 14.36 -16.11 15.06
N THR A 386 14.83 -17.32 15.41
CA THR A 386 16.11 -17.50 16.10
C THR A 386 16.97 -18.58 15.45
N GLU A 387 18.30 -18.53 15.70
CA GLU A 387 19.23 -19.56 15.20
C GLU A 387 18.89 -20.94 15.75
N GLU A 388 18.45 -21.05 17.01
CA GLU A 388 18.06 -22.30 17.66
C GLU A 388 16.86 -22.95 16.95
N ARG A 389 15.83 -22.17 16.61
CA ARG A 389 14.65 -22.64 15.87
C ARG A 389 15.04 -23.11 14.48
N ARG A 390 15.89 -22.33 13.79
CA ARG A 390 16.39 -22.64 12.46
C ARG A 390 17.20 -23.94 12.44
N LEU A 391 18.04 -24.13 13.45
CA LEU A 391 18.80 -25.36 13.59
C LEU A 391 17.89 -26.57 13.85
N ALA A 392 16.87 -26.44 14.69
CA ALA A 392 15.95 -27.52 15.01
C ALA A 392 15.11 -27.96 13.79
N ILE A 393 14.62 -27.03 12.95
CA ILE A 393 13.92 -27.38 11.71
C ILE A 393 14.86 -28.04 10.70
N GLN A 394 16.11 -27.57 10.58
CA GLN A 394 17.13 -28.18 9.73
C GLN A 394 17.49 -29.60 10.20
N GLU A 395 17.64 -29.80 11.50
CA GLU A 395 17.88 -31.14 12.08
C GLU A 395 16.71 -32.10 11.77
N MET A 396 15.48 -31.63 11.87
CA MET A 396 14.30 -32.42 11.49
C MET A 396 14.33 -32.83 10.02
N ILE A 397 14.71 -31.92 9.12
CA ILE A 397 14.76 -32.15 7.68
C ILE A 397 15.87 -33.13 7.30
N ILE A 398 17.03 -33.04 7.96
CA ILE A 398 18.18 -33.90 7.70
C ILE A 398 18.00 -35.31 8.30
N ALA A 399 17.08 -35.49 9.26
CA ALA A 399 16.86 -36.76 9.92
C ALA A 399 16.42 -37.89 8.96
N ASP A 400 17.03 -39.06 9.08
CA ASP A 400 16.72 -40.25 8.26
C ASP A 400 15.57 -41.08 8.82
N THR A 401 15.38 -41.07 10.14
CA THR A 401 14.35 -41.90 10.82
C THR A 401 13.24 -41.05 11.42
N VAL A 402 12.08 -41.67 11.62
CA VAL A 402 10.92 -41.04 12.28
C VAL A 402 11.28 -40.63 13.72
N GLU A 403 12.05 -41.45 14.44
CA GLU A 403 12.48 -41.18 15.81
C GLU A 403 13.35 -39.92 15.88
N HIS A 404 14.34 -39.79 14.98
CA HIS A 404 15.18 -38.61 14.91
C HIS A 404 14.37 -37.35 14.54
N ARG A 405 13.40 -37.46 13.58
CA ARG A 405 12.52 -36.33 13.26
C ARG A 405 11.67 -35.94 14.48
N LYS A 406 11.07 -36.88 15.18
CA LYS A 406 10.30 -36.60 16.40
C LYS A 406 11.16 -35.94 17.48
N THR A 407 12.41 -36.34 17.62
CA THR A 407 13.34 -35.71 18.56
C THR A 407 13.61 -34.25 18.19
N ALA A 408 13.86 -33.95 16.93
CA ALA A 408 14.05 -32.58 16.45
C ALA A 408 12.77 -31.74 16.58
N LEU A 409 11.62 -32.31 16.22
CA LEU A 409 10.31 -31.66 16.37
C LEU A 409 9.95 -31.35 17.83
N SER A 410 10.39 -32.20 18.78
CA SER A 410 10.20 -31.94 20.22
C SER A 410 10.93 -30.70 20.72
N LYS A 411 11.99 -30.27 20.02
CA LYS A 411 12.69 -29.01 20.29
C LYS A 411 11.92 -27.79 19.76
N LEU A 412 11.17 -27.95 18.65
CA LEU A 412 10.38 -26.89 18.04
C LEU A 412 9.04 -26.65 18.75
N LEU A 413 8.43 -27.68 19.31
CA LEU A 413 7.12 -27.64 19.94
C LEU A 413 6.99 -26.53 21.01
N PRO A 414 7.93 -26.36 21.97
CA PRO A 414 7.84 -25.31 22.96
C PRO A 414 7.85 -23.90 22.35
N PHE A 415 8.64 -23.68 21.29
CA PHE A 415 8.72 -22.38 20.63
C PHE A 415 7.39 -22.03 19.94
N GLN A 416 6.86 -22.92 19.12
CA GLN A 416 5.58 -22.67 18.45
C GLN A 416 4.43 -22.53 19.44
N ARG A 417 4.41 -23.30 20.51
CA ARG A 417 3.41 -23.17 21.58
C ARG A 417 3.45 -21.77 22.21
N GLU A 418 4.63 -21.24 22.53
CA GLU A 418 4.74 -19.90 23.10
C GLU A 418 4.33 -18.80 22.09
N ASP A 419 4.67 -18.96 20.81
CA ASP A 419 4.22 -18.04 19.76
C ASP A 419 2.69 -18.01 19.66
N PHE A 420 2.06 -19.17 19.59
CA PHE A 420 0.58 -19.27 19.57
C PHE A 420 -0.06 -18.71 20.84
N LYS A 421 0.53 -18.92 22.01
CA LYS A 421 0.05 -18.32 23.27
C LYS A 421 0.07 -16.79 23.18
N GLY A 422 1.13 -16.22 22.66
CA GLY A 422 1.23 -14.78 22.45
C GLY A 422 0.17 -14.25 21.49
N ILE A 423 -0.03 -14.95 20.36
CA ILE A 423 -1.07 -14.63 19.36
C ILE A 423 -2.46 -14.75 19.97
N PHE A 424 -2.80 -15.85 20.63
CA PHE A 424 -4.12 -16.06 21.24
C PHE A 424 -4.44 -15.02 22.32
N LYS A 425 -3.46 -14.63 23.13
CA LYS A 425 -3.65 -13.55 24.11
C LYS A 425 -3.93 -12.20 23.43
N ALA A 426 -3.22 -11.89 22.35
CA ALA A 426 -3.46 -10.68 21.58
C ALA A 426 -4.84 -10.67 20.91
N MET A 427 -5.32 -11.84 20.51
CA MET A 427 -6.57 -12.03 19.77
C MET A 427 -7.75 -12.48 20.65
N ASP A 428 -7.69 -12.24 21.96
CA ASP A 428 -8.71 -12.68 22.92
C ASP A 428 -10.15 -12.44 22.41
N GLY A 429 -10.94 -13.50 22.36
CA GLY A 429 -12.31 -13.48 21.85
C GLY A 429 -12.46 -13.44 20.31
N LYS A 430 -11.36 -13.51 19.55
CA LYS A 430 -11.36 -13.45 18.08
C LYS A 430 -10.82 -14.74 17.45
N PRO A 431 -11.32 -15.14 16.26
CA PRO A 431 -10.83 -16.31 15.56
C PRO A 431 -9.40 -16.11 15.02
N VAL A 432 -8.63 -17.20 15.04
CA VAL A 432 -7.26 -17.25 14.55
C VAL A 432 -7.10 -18.41 13.57
N THR A 433 -7.02 -18.11 12.27
CA THR A 433 -6.77 -19.10 11.23
C THR A 433 -5.27 -19.35 11.12
N ILE A 434 -4.85 -20.59 11.41
CA ILE A 434 -3.44 -21.01 11.44
C ILE A 434 -3.22 -21.99 10.30
N ARG A 435 -2.39 -21.60 9.33
CA ARG A 435 -1.97 -22.47 8.25
C ARG A 435 -0.82 -23.36 8.72
N LEU A 436 -0.99 -24.67 8.60
CA LEU A 436 0.10 -25.61 8.83
C LEU A 436 1.19 -25.40 7.78
N ILE A 437 2.37 -25.98 8.01
CA ILE A 437 3.54 -25.82 7.15
C ILE A 437 3.19 -25.95 5.67
N ASP A 438 3.61 -24.97 4.88
CA ASP A 438 3.32 -24.92 3.45
C ASP A 438 4.57 -25.07 2.56
N PRO A 439 5.70 -24.35 2.76
CA PRO A 439 6.83 -24.43 1.86
C PRO A 439 7.47 -25.82 1.81
N PRO A 440 8.11 -26.20 0.68
CA PRO A 440 8.87 -27.42 0.59
C PRO A 440 10.11 -27.38 1.49
N LEU A 441 10.54 -28.55 1.96
CA LEU A 441 11.58 -28.64 2.98
C LEU A 441 12.95 -28.11 2.54
N HIS A 442 13.23 -28.07 1.23
CA HIS A 442 14.51 -27.55 0.75
C HIS A 442 14.70 -26.04 0.98
N GLU A 443 13.61 -25.28 1.18
CA GLU A 443 13.70 -23.84 1.50
C GLU A 443 14.29 -23.54 2.89
N PHE A 444 14.28 -24.53 3.78
CA PHE A 444 14.78 -24.39 5.15
C PHE A 444 16.24 -24.80 5.32
N VAL A 445 16.85 -25.44 4.33
CA VAL A 445 18.21 -25.97 4.41
C VAL A 445 19.20 -25.13 3.65
N PRO A 446 20.49 -25.13 4.05
CA PRO A 446 21.51 -24.35 3.38
C PRO A 446 21.83 -24.91 1.98
N HIS A 447 22.05 -23.99 1.03
CA HIS A 447 22.34 -24.33 -0.37
C HIS A 447 23.84 -24.36 -0.70
N THR A 448 24.66 -23.61 0.04
CA THR A 448 26.09 -23.55 -0.20
C THR A 448 26.86 -24.64 0.56
N GLU A 449 27.96 -25.14 -0.03
CA GLU A 449 28.84 -26.15 0.61
C GLU A 449 29.32 -25.68 1.99
N HIS A 450 29.69 -24.42 2.10
CA HIS A 450 30.18 -23.84 3.36
C HIS A 450 29.13 -23.93 4.48
N GLU A 451 27.92 -23.50 4.21
CA GLU A 451 26.84 -23.55 5.17
C GLU A 451 26.40 -24.97 5.51
N GLN A 452 26.42 -25.89 4.52
CA GLN A 452 26.12 -27.30 4.74
C GLN A 452 27.16 -27.97 5.66
N ARG A 453 28.45 -27.60 5.53
CA ARG A 453 29.51 -28.06 6.46
C ARG A 453 29.28 -27.52 7.87
N GLN A 454 28.94 -26.25 7.99
CA GLN A 454 28.60 -25.66 9.30
C GLN A 454 27.38 -26.33 9.94
N LEU A 455 26.35 -26.65 9.15
CA LEU A 455 25.18 -27.39 9.64
C LEU A 455 25.61 -28.80 10.11
N ALA A 456 26.40 -29.53 9.31
CA ALA A 456 26.89 -30.87 9.64
C ALA A 456 27.61 -30.89 10.99
N ASP A 457 28.53 -29.92 11.21
CA ASP A 457 29.26 -29.76 12.46
C ASP A 457 28.32 -29.49 13.66
N LYS A 458 27.32 -28.60 13.47
CA LYS A 458 26.36 -28.22 14.51
C LYS A 458 25.44 -29.37 14.95
N ILE A 459 25.01 -30.21 14.00
CA ILE A 459 24.09 -31.33 14.29
C ILE A 459 24.81 -32.67 14.50
N GLY A 460 26.14 -32.69 14.36
CA GLY A 460 26.97 -33.86 14.64
C GLY A 460 26.88 -34.98 13.60
N VAL A 461 26.69 -34.63 12.32
CA VAL A 461 26.66 -35.57 11.19
C VAL A 461 27.77 -35.25 10.16
N THR A 462 27.95 -36.11 9.16
CA THR A 462 28.94 -35.82 8.11
C THR A 462 28.38 -34.86 7.07
N TYR A 463 29.27 -34.09 6.42
CA TYR A 463 28.88 -33.22 5.30
C TYR A 463 28.21 -34.01 4.16
N GLU A 464 28.76 -35.19 3.83
CA GLU A 464 28.20 -36.06 2.78
C GLU A 464 26.76 -36.48 3.08
N HIS A 465 26.41 -36.63 4.37
CA HIS A 465 25.06 -36.91 4.79
C HIS A 465 24.14 -35.72 4.52
N VAL A 466 24.54 -34.51 4.94
CA VAL A 466 23.80 -33.27 4.73
C VAL A 466 23.62 -32.99 3.23
N ASN A 467 24.71 -33.02 2.46
CA ASN A 467 24.69 -32.74 1.03
C ASN A 467 23.77 -33.73 0.28
N ARG A 468 23.89 -35.02 0.52
CA ARG A 468 23.04 -36.04 -0.10
C ARG A 468 21.56 -35.80 0.23
N ARG A 469 21.24 -35.36 1.45
CA ARG A 469 19.86 -35.08 1.86
C ARG A 469 19.32 -33.83 1.19
N VAL A 470 20.11 -32.76 1.13
CA VAL A 470 19.76 -31.51 0.44
C VAL A 470 19.55 -31.75 -1.06
N GLU A 471 20.45 -32.49 -1.72
CA GLU A 471 20.30 -32.84 -3.14
C GLU A 471 19.01 -33.62 -3.43
N ARG A 472 18.60 -34.53 -2.54
CA ARG A 472 17.36 -35.28 -2.68
C ARG A 472 16.10 -34.45 -2.48
N LEU A 473 16.21 -33.34 -1.76
CA LEU A 473 15.09 -32.41 -1.51
C LEU A 473 14.96 -31.37 -2.62
N HIS A 474 15.96 -31.24 -3.49
CA HIS A 474 15.92 -30.29 -4.58
C HIS A 474 14.79 -30.63 -5.56
N GLU A 475 13.92 -29.69 -5.80
CA GLU A 475 12.76 -29.83 -6.69
C GLU A 475 12.92 -28.94 -7.93
N ALA A 476 12.58 -29.48 -9.09
CA ALA A 476 12.59 -28.73 -10.35
C ALA A 476 11.53 -27.63 -10.40
N ASN A 477 10.39 -27.87 -9.72
CA ASN A 477 9.31 -26.90 -9.56
C ASN A 477 8.76 -26.94 -8.13
N PRO A 478 9.29 -26.12 -7.23
CA PRO A 478 8.87 -26.09 -5.82
C PRO A 478 7.38 -25.82 -5.60
N MET A 479 6.76 -25.00 -6.46
CA MET A 479 5.34 -24.70 -6.37
C MET A 479 4.43 -25.93 -6.49
N LEU A 480 4.84 -26.88 -7.35
CA LEU A 480 4.10 -28.12 -7.63
C LEU A 480 4.64 -29.34 -6.87
N GLY A 481 5.64 -29.15 -6.02
CA GLY A 481 6.42 -30.19 -5.40
C GLY A 481 5.84 -30.77 -4.11
N HIS A 482 6.74 -31.30 -3.28
CA HIS A 482 6.44 -31.95 -2.01
C HIS A 482 6.35 -30.90 -0.89
N ARG A 483 5.23 -30.22 -0.85
CA ARG A 483 4.92 -29.11 0.07
C ARG A 483 3.51 -29.25 0.66
N GLY A 484 3.20 -28.43 1.65
CA GLY A 484 1.87 -28.28 2.21
C GLY A 484 1.29 -29.57 2.79
N CYS A 485 0.04 -29.86 2.50
CA CYS A 485 -0.62 -31.07 2.97
C CYS A 485 0.09 -32.36 2.56
N ARG A 486 0.84 -32.37 1.44
CA ARG A 486 1.62 -33.53 0.98
C ARG A 486 2.73 -33.88 1.96
N LEU A 487 3.38 -32.86 2.57
CA LEU A 487 4.34 -33.09 3.66
C LEU A 487 3.68 -33.72 4.88
N CYS A 488 2.50 -33.20 5.26
CA CYS A 488 1.77 -33.71 6.41
C CYS A 488 1.26 -35.16 6.22
N ILE A 489 1.02 -35.58 4.97
CA ILE A 489 0.70 -36.97 4.65
C ILE A 489 1.95 -37.87 4.71
N SER A 490 3.07 -37.42 4.13
CA SER A 490 4.33 -38.19 4.06
C SER A 490 5.08 -38.23 5.38
N TYR A 491 4.99 -37.15 6.16
CA TYR A 491 5.64 -36.99 7.46
C TYR A 491 4.61 -36.53 8.51
N PRO A 492 3.68 -37.42 8.93
CA PRO A 492 2.57 -37.07 9.81
C PRO A 492 3.02 -36.52 11.17
N GLU A 493 4.24 -36.82 11.61
CA GLU A 493 4.82 -36.30 12.83
C GLU A 493 5.00 -34.77 12.82
N ILE A 494 5.10 -34.14 11.64
CA ILE A 494 5.12 -32.67 11.50
C ILE A 494 3.75 -32.11 11.85
N LEU A 495 2.68 -32.68 11.28
CA LEU A 495 1.31 -32.30 11.60
C LEU A 495 1.02 -32.51 13.09
N GLU A 496 1.41 -33.68 13.63
CA GLU A 496 1.21 -34.02 15.06
C GLU A 496 1.84 -32.93 15.96
N MET A 497 3.06 -32.52 15.69
CA MET A 497 3.75 -31.48 16.47
C MET A 497 3.04 -30.14 16.38
N GLN A 498 2.69 -29.67 15.16
CA GLN A 498 2.06 -28.37 14.98
C GLN A 498 0.67 -28.31 15.61
N VAL A 499 -0.17 -29.32 15.40
CA VAL A 499 -1.50 -29.39 16.02
C VAL A 499 -1.39 -29.45 17.54
N ARG A 500 -0.45 -30.23 18.06
CA ARG A 500 -0.19 -30.30 19.51
C ARG A 500 0.20 -28.92 20.06
N ALA A 501 1.10 -28.19 19.40
CA ALA A 501 1.52 -26.87 19.83
C ALA A 501 0.35 -25.86 19.84
N ILE A 502 -0.51 -25.88 18.81
CA ILE A 502 -1.70 -25.02 18.70
C ILE A 502 -2.67 -25.29 19.84
N ILE A 503 -3.03 -26.58 20.05
CA ILE A 503 -4.04 -26.94 21.04
C ILE A 503 -3.52 -26.82 22.47
N GLU A 504 -2.26 -27.14 22.75
CA GLU A 504 -1.64 -26.89 24.05
C GLU A 504 -1.68 -25.39 24.41
N ALA A 505 -1.28 -24.53 23.46
CA ALA A 505 -1.36 -23.08 23.63
C ALA A 505 -2.79 -22.59 23.89
N ALA A 506 -3.75 -23.12 23.13
CA ALA A 506 -5.16 -22.79 23.29
C ALA A 506 -5.70 -23.22 24.66
N CYS A 507 -5.41 -24.45 25.10
CA CYS A 507 -5.79 -24.95 26.43
C CYS A 507 -5.18 -24.09 27.56
N GLU A 508 -3.89 -23.72 27.46
CA GLU A 508 -3.22 -22.90 28.46
C GLU A 508 -3.81 -21.48 28.52
N CYS A 509 -4.11 -20.87 27.37
CA CYS A 509 -4.74 -19.54 27.33
C CYS A 509 -6.17 -19.59 27.89
N GLN A 510 -6.96 -20.58 27.50
CA GLN A 510 -8.33 -20.75 27.98
C GLN A 510 -8.40 -21.07 29.46
N GLY A 511 -7.50 -21.91 29.97
CA GLY A 511 -7.35 -22.18 31.40
C GLY A 511 -6.99 -20.94 32.23
N ASN A 512 -6.35 -19.96 31.62
CA ASN A 512 -6.02 -18.66 32.21
C ASN A 512 -7.08 -17.56 31.98
N GLY A 513 -8.26 -17.91 31.43
CA GLY A 513 -9.41 -17.01 31.29
C GLY A 513 -9.54 -16.29 29.95
N SER A 514 -8.62 -16.50 28.99
CA SER A 514 -8.77 -15.99 27.63
C SER A 514 -9.75 -16.84 26.84
N LYS A 515 -10.52 -16.21 25.92
CA LYS A 515 -11.36 -16.92 24.96
C LYS A 515 -10.60 -17.14 23.67
N VAL A 516 -10.39 -18.38 23.27
CA VAL A 516 -9.60 -18.72 22.08
C VAL A 516 -10.43 -19.51 21.08
N PHE A 517 -10.24 -19.17 19.79
CA PHE A 517 -10.95 -19.82 18.67
C PHE A 517 -9.94 -20.17 17.56
N PRO A 518 -9.19 -21.28 17.71
CA PRO A 518 -8.27 -21.74 16.68
C PRO A 518 -9.00 -22.29 15.47
N GLU A 519 -8.58 -21.93 14.29
CA GLU A 519 -9.02 -22.48 13.01
C GLU A 519 -7.79 -23.09 12.33
N ILE A 520 -7.70 -24.41 12.29
CA ILE A 520 -6.55 -25.14 11.75
C ILE A 520 -6.76 -25.36 10.25
N MET A 521 -5.84 -24.86 9.43
CA MET A 521 -5.96 -24.82 7.99
C MET A 521 -4.89 -25.67 7.31
N HIS A 522 -5.33 -26.62 6.48
CA HIS A 522 -4.46 -27.42 5.63
C HIS A 522 -4.25 -26.72 4.28
N PRO A 523 -3.01 -26.37 3.89
CA PRO A 523 -2.73 -25.77 2.58
C PRO A 523 -2.69 -26.81 1.47
N LEU A 524 -2.87 -26.36 0.23
CA LEU A 524 -2.59 -27.09 -1.01
C LEU A 524 -3.41 -28.36 -1.26
N VAL A 525 -4.57 -28.49 -0.62
CA VAL A 525 -5.48 -29.64 -0.78
C VAL A 525 -6.06 -29.67 -2.19
N ILE A 526 -6.13 -30.85 -2.80
CA ILE A 526 -6.67 -31.07 -4.16
C ILE A 526 -7.88 -32.00 -4.23
N ASP A 527 -8.18 -32.73 -3.13
CA ASP A 527 -9.25 -33.73 -3.10
C ASP A 527 -9.80 -33.90 -1.67
N ASN A 528 -11.08 -34.27 -1.55
CA ASN A 528 -11.72 -34.48 -0.24
C ASN A 528 -11.11 -35.65 0.53
N LYS A 529 -10.61 -36.69 -0.15
CA LYS A 529 -9.95 -37.83 0.50
C LYS A 529 -8.65 -37.43 1.17
N GLU A 530 -7.89 -36.55 0.52
CA GLU A 530 -6.65 -36.00 1.05
C GLU A 530 -6.93 -35.21 2.34
N LEU A 531 -7.91 -34.30 2.29
CA LEU A 531 -8.31 -33.52 3.46
C LEU A 531 -8.88 -34.45 4.58
N LYS A 532 -9.63 -35.49 4.22
CA LYS A 532 -10.22 -36.41 5.22
C LYS A 532 -9.16 -37.12 6.04
N VAL A 533 -8.07 -37.59 5.41
CA VAL A 533 -6.94 -38.22 6.12
C VAL A 533 -6.30 -37.24 7.09
N LEU A 534 -6.08 -35.99 6.66
CA LEU A 534 -5.46 -34.96 7.48
C LEU A 534 -6.38 -34.48 8.61
N GLU A 535 -7.68 -34.35 8.34
CA GLU A 535 -8.69 -33.94 9.31
C GLU A 535 -8.80 -34.99 10.45
N ILE A 536 -8.88 -36.28 10.12
CA ILE A 536 -8.91 -37.34 11.12
C ILE A 536 -7.68 -37.25 12.03
N LYS A 537 -6.48 -37.13 11.44
CA LYS A 537 -5.24 -37.05 12.20
C LYS A 537 -5.16 -35.77 13.06
N THR A 538 -5.62 -34.65 12.53
CA THR A 538 -5.71 -33.40 13.27
C THR A 538 -6.59 -33.52 14.50
N ARG A 539 -7.78 -34.12 14.35
CA ARG A 539 -8.71 -34.34 15.47
C ARG A 539 -8.20 -35.34 16.49
N GLU A 540 -7.58 -36.44 16.05
CA GLU A 540 -6.94 -37.38 16.96
C GLU A 540 -5.95 -36.69 17.90
N VAL A 541 -5.08 -35.85 17.36
CA VAL A 541 -4.08 -35.13 18.16
C VAL A 541 -4.75 -34.08 19.03
N ALA A 542 -5.66 -33.29 18.47
CA ALA A 542 -6.34 -32.22 19.19
C ALA A 542 -7.15 -32.76 20.38
N GLU A 543 -7.96 -33.79 20.18
CA GLU A 543 -8.77 -34.40 21.23
C GLU A 543 -7.91 -35.08 22.32
N ALA A 544 -6.79 -35.70 21.92
CA ALA A 544 -5.86 -36.28 22.88
C ALA A 544 -5.25 -35.18 23.79
N VAL A 545 -4.85 -34.02 23.22
CA VAL A 545 -4.30 -32.91 23.99
C VAL A 545 -5.37 -32.28 24.89
N ILE A 546 -6.59 -32.07 24.39
CA ILE A 546 -7.72 -31.55 25.17
C ILE A 546 -8.01 -32.45 26.39
N ALA A 547 -8.02 -33.78 26.17
CA ALA A 547 -8.21 -34.74 27.25
C ALA A 547 -7.04 -34.73 28.25
N GLU A 548 -5.78 -34.64 27.76
CA GLU A 548 -4.58 -34.56 28.58
C GLU A 548 -4.58 -33.31 29.47
N LYS A 549 -4.96 -32.13 28.90
CA LYS A 549 -4.99 -30.87 29.63
C LYS A 549 -6.25 -30.65 30.46
N GLY A 550 -7.33 -31.38 30.20
CA GLY A 550 -8.61 -31.24 30.90
C GLY A 550 -9.32 -29.91 30.65
N VAL A 551 -9.02 -29.23 29.58
CA VAL A 551 -9.57 -27.91 29.21
C VAL A 551 -10.27 -28.03 27.86
N LYS A 552 -11.57 -27.71 27.83
CA LYS A 552 -12.35 -27.77 26.59
C LYS A 552 -11.97 -26.57 25.69
N VAL A 553 -11.56 -26.86 24.47
CA VAL A 553 -11.29 -25.87 23.42
C VAL A 553 -12.17 -26.18 22.22
N GLU A 554 -12.85 -25.16 21.71
CA GLU A 554 -13.58 -25.25 20.44
C GLU A 554 -12.66 -24.83 19.31
N TYR A 555 -12.54 -25.65 18.27
CA TYR A 555 -11.68 -25.38 17.11
C TYR A 555 -12.33 -25.84 15.82
N LEU A 556 -11.91 -25.27 14.71
CA LEU A 556 -12.35 -25.69 13.37
C LEU A 556 -11.19 -26.27 12.58
N VAL A 557 -11.51 -27.19 11.66
CA VAL A 557 -10.55 -27.74 10.70
C VAL A 557 -11.04 -27.41 9.28
N GLY A 558 -10.20 -26.77 8.51
CA GLY A 558 -10.53 -26.36 7.15
C GLY A 558 -9.33 -26.40 6.21
N THR A 559 -9.49 -25.78 5.05
CA THR A 559 -8.46 -25.80 4.02
C THR A 559 -8.37 -24.49 3.24
N MET A 560 -7.24 -24.30 2.58
CA MET A 560 -7.06 -23.24 1.60
C MET A 560 -7.40 -23.76 0.20
N ILE A 561 -8.27 -23.05 -0.50
CA ILE A 561 -8.56 -23.30 -1.92
C ILE A 561 -7.59 -22.44 -2.74
N GLU A 562 -6.58 -23.08 -3.29
CA GLU A 562 -5.49 -22.42 -4.01
C GLU A 562 -5.00 -23.19 -5.24
N VAL A 563 -5.62 -24.33 -5.51
CA VAL A 563 -5.36 -25.15 -6.69
C VAL A 563 -6.64 -25.21 -7.53
N PRO A 564 -6.59 -25.05 -8.86
CA PRO A 564 -7.79 -25.09 -9.71
C PRO A 564 -8.65 -26.34 -9.53
N ARG A 565 -8.01 -27.52 -9.33
CA ARG A 565 -8.73 -28.76 -9.03
C ARG A 565 -9.55 -28.66 -7.75
N ALA A 566 -9.00 -28.05 -6.69
CA ALA A 566 -9.73 -27.87 -5.44
C ALA A 566 -10.93 -26.93 -5.61
N ALA A 567 -10.79 -25.87 -6.41
CA ALA A 567 -11.89 -24.96 -6.73
C ALA A 567 -13.03 -25.68 -7.48
N LEU A 568 -12.71 -26.57 -8.41
CA LEU A 568 -13.69 -27.37 -9.16
C LEU A 568 -14.35 -28.46 -8.32
N LEU A 569 -13.71 -28.94 -7.27
CA LEU A 569 -14.19 -29.97 -6.35
C LEU A 569 -14.58 -29.41 -4.98
N ALA A 570 -14.81 -28.11 -4.88
CA ALA A 570 -15.06 -27.43 -3.61
C ALA A 570 -16.30 -27.98 -2.88
N ASP A 571 -17.33 -28.39 -3.61
CA ASP A 571 -18.52 -29.05 -3.06
C ASP A 571 -18.19 -30.33 -2.30
N ARG A 572 -17.30 -31.17 -2.86
CA ARG A 572 -16.86 -32.42 -2.20
C ARG A 572 -15.90 -32.16 -1.04
N ILE A 573 -15.02 -31.15 -1.19
CA ILE A 573 -14.10 -30.79 -0.12
C ILE A 573 -14.87 -30.18 1.06
N ALA A 574 -15.99 -29.48 0.81
CA ALA A 574 -16.88 -28.94 1.83
C ALA A 574 -17.61 -30.01 2.67
N GLU A 575 -17.66 -31.26 2.21
CA GLU A 575 -18.17 -32.38 3.05
C GLU A 575 -17.25 -32.69 4.25
N VAL A 576 -15.99 -32.23 4.20
CA VAL A 576 -14.97 -32.46 5.22
C VAL A 576 -14.54 -31.13 5.89
N ALA A 577 -14.33 -30.09 5.10
CA ALA A 577 -13.87 -28.80 5.59
C ALA A 577 -14.98 -28.03 6.30
N GLU A 578 -14.67 -27.45 7.48
CA GLU A 578 -15.60 -26.59 8.23
C GLU A 578 -15.48 -25.12 7.77
N PHE A 579 -14.41 -24.76 7.08
CA PHE A 579 -14.21 -23.45 6.46
C PHE A 579 -13.27 -23.51 5.27
N PHE A 580 -13.35 -22.51 4.40
CA PHE A 580 -12.41 -22.28 3.32
C PHE A 580 -11.68 -20.95 3.49
N SER A 581 -10.40 -20.94 3.14
CA SER A 581 -9.63 -19.76 2.83
C SER A 581 -9.24 -19.78 1.34
N PHE A 582 -8.86 -18.67 0.76
CA PHE A 582 -8.52 -18.59 -0.66
C PHE A 582 -7.09 -18.10 -0.84
N GLY A 583 -6.21 -18.97 -1.36
CA GLY A 583 -4.83 -18.65 -1.73
C GLY A 583 -4.78 -18.07 -3.14
N THR A 584 -5.18 -16.81 -3.31
CA THR A 584 -5.34 -16.19 -4.63
C THR A 584 -4.04 -16.11 -5.42
N ASN A 585 -2.88 -15.98 -4.76
CA ASN A 585 -1.59 -16.00 -5.44
C ASN A 585 -1.36 -17.32 -6.18
N ASP A 586 -1.41 -18.46 -5.47
CA ASP A 586 -1.20 -19.79 -6.05
C ASP A 586 -2.32 -20.14 -7.05
N LEU A 587 -3.57 -19.83 -6.71
CA LEU A 587 -4.70 -20.08 -7.59
C LEU A 587 -4.57 -19.35 -8.94
N THR A 588 -4.17 -18.09 -8.92
CA THR A 588 -3.96 -17.29 -10.15
C THR A 588 -2.81 -17.86 -10.98
N GLN A 589 -1.66 -18.12 -10.35
CA GLN A 589 -0.49 -18.69 -11.03
C GLN A 589 -0.81 -20.04 -11.69
N LEU A 590 -1.45 -20.93 -10.95
CA LEU A 590 -1.79 -22.27 -11.44
C LEU A 590 -2.90 -22.24 -12.52
N THR A 591 -3.86 -21.32 -12.41
CA THR A 591 -4.94 -21.18 -13.38
C THR A 591 -4.44 -20.63 -14.70
N LEU A 592 -3.54 -19.63 -14.65
CA LEU A 592 -2.96 -19.00 -15.84
C LEU A 592 -1.75 -19.76 -16.39
N GLY A 593 -1.15 -20.67 -15.61
CA GLY A 593 0.10 -21.32 -15.96
C GLY A 593 1.28 -20.35 -16.04
N MET A 594 1.26 -19.31 -15.22
CA MET A 594 2.28 -18.24 -15.21
C MET A 594 2.85 -18.09 -13.81
N SER A 595 4.19 -18.01 -13.71
CA SER A 595 4.86 -17.65 -12.47
C SER A 595 4.75 -16.14 -12.25
N ARG A 596 4.31 -15.72 -11.06
CA ARG A 596 4.25 -14.31 -10.68
C ARG A 596 5.62 -13.63 -10.74
N ASP A 597 6.65 -14.35 -10.31
CA ASP A 597 8.00 -13.82 -10.23
C ASP A 597 8.66 -13.67 -11.61
N ASP A 598 8.29 -14.54 -12.56
CA ASP A 598 8.82 -14.52 -13.92
C ASP A 598 7.99 -13.70 -14.90
N ALA A 599 6.72 -13.47 -14.58
CA ALA A 599 5.75 -12.83 -15.49
C ALA A 599 6.13 -11.38 -15.86
N GLY A 600 6.87 -10.68 -15.00
CA GLY A 600 7.31 -9.31 -15.27
C GLY A 600 8.08 -9.12 -16.56
N ARG A 601 8.65 -10.20 -17.14
CA ARG A 601 9.40 -10.17 -18.39
C ARG A 601 8.51 -10.11 -19.64
N PHE A 602 7.28 -10.63 -19.58
CA PHE A 602 6.39 -10.74 -20.75
C PHE A 602 4.98 -10.20 -20.50
N LEU A 603 4.53 -10.09 -19.27
CA LEU A 603 3.19 -9.63 -18.90
C LEU A 603 2.85 -8.23 -19.42
N PRO A 604 3.78 -7.24 -19.45
CA PRO A 604 3.52 -5.94 -20.06
C PRO A 604 3.04 -6.06 -21.52
N ASP A 605 3.58 -7.03 -22.28
CA ASP A 605 3.18 -7.27 -23.68
C ASP A 605 1.78 -7.88 -23.79
N TYR A 606 1.33 -8.60 -22.78
CA TYR A 606 -0.01 -9.19 -22.70
C TYR A 606 -1.08 -8.18 -22.28
N VAL A 607 -0.69 -7.10 -21.60
CA VAL A 607 -1.59 -6.01 -21.18
C VAL A 607 -1.67 -4.92 -22.25
N ASP A 608 -0.60 -4.67 -23.01
CA ASP A 608 -0.58 -3.66 -24.08
C ASP A 608 -1.50 -4.07 -25.24
N GLU A 609 -2.59 -3.32 -25.42
CA GLU A 609 -3.56 -3.56 -26.51
C GLU A 609 -2.93 -3.46 -27.90
N ARG A 610 -1.83 -2.72 -28.05
CA ARG A 610 -1.09 -2.60 -29.33
C ARG A 610 -0.24 -3.83 -29.64
N LYS A 611 -0.01 -4.71 -28.66
CA LYS A 611 0.74 -5.96 -28.80
C LYS A 611 -0.21 -7.15 -28.74
N ALA A 612 -0.45 -7.71 -27.56
CA ALA A 612 -1.29 -8.89 -27.41
C ALA A 612 -2.69 -8.59 -26.85
N GLY A 613 -2.82 -7.63 -25.94
CA GLY A 613 -4.10 -7.20 -25.37
C GLY A 613 -4.93 -8.32 -24.72
N VAL A 614 -4.25 -9.34 -24.16
CA VAL A 614 -4.92 -10.52 -23.58
C VAL A 614 -5.60 -10.16 -22.27
N PHE A 615 -4.94 -9.32 -21.47
CA PHE A 615 -5.45 -8.86 -20.19
C PHE A 615 -5.72 -7.36 -20.22
N LYS A 616 -6.81 -6.92 -19.57
CA LYS A 616 -7.11 -5.50 -19.39
C LYS A 616 -6.22 -4.84 -18.35
N ALA A 617 -5.71 -5.61 -17.40
CA ALA A 617 -4.81 -5.19 -16.33
C ALA A 617 -3.96 -6.40 -15.88
N ASP A 618 -2.96 -6.15 -15.05
CA ASP A 618 -2.13 -7.20 -14.48
C ASP A 618 -3.00 -8.15 -13.61
N PRO A 619 -3.13 -9.44 -13.98
CA PRO A 619 -3.99 -10.39 -13.27
C PRO A 619 -3.48 -10.75 -11.86
N PHE A 620 -2.25 -10.37 -11.51
CA PHE A 620 -1.69 -10.57 -10.17
C PHE A 620 -1.94 -9.38 -9.24
N GLN A 621 -2.46 -8.27 -9.76
CA GLN A 621 -2.75 -7.04 -9.01
C GLN A 621 -4.26 -6.72 -8.94
N SER A 622 -5.09 -7.51 -9.58
CA SER A 622 -6.54 -7.28 -9.67
C SER A 622 -7.32 -7.98 -8.55
#